data_18f662852b9d96111471c486b01670c0
#
_entry.id   18f662852b9d96111471c486b01670c0
#
_cell.length_a   1.000
_cell.length_b   1.000
_cell.length_c   1.000
_cell.angle_alpha   90.00
_cell.angle_beta   90.00
_cell.angle_gamma   90.00
#
_symmetry.space_group_name_H-M   'P 1'
#
loop_
_entity.id
_entity.type
_entity.pdbx_description
1 polymer ?
#
loop_
_entity_poly.entity_id
_entity_poly.type
_entity_poly.pdbx_seq_one_letter_code
_entity_poly.pdbx_strand_id
1 'polypeptide(L)'
;RLLSSAASDVYKRQANHVCAHVENLSDFFSGVQNLLKKDGLFIFEISYRASVLKKNTFDTIYHEHLDYHALYPICKFVKKFNLNVINFKTPDAQGGSLRVYASKNKNIRIQKNIKKQILKEKKTLNLFKTVTYKKFEKKIADCKYKLHSIIQNCKKNHMNFAGYGAAAKTTTFLNYFDISEKDIQFIFDDNKLKHGLCIPGTKINILNPSVLDRKKIDVLIIFAWNYADIIIKKNKKFQKKGGKFLIPFPKPRLL
;
A
#
# COMPACT_ATOMS: atom_id res chain seq x y z
N ARG A 1 -15.78 17.21 -3.94
CA ARG A 1 -15.66 18.25 -4.99
C ARG A 1 -14.23 18.79 -4.99
N LEU A 2 -13.35 18.20 -5.81
CA LEU A 2 -11.96 18.62 -5.98
C LEU A 2 -11.78 19.61 -7.14
N LEU A 3 -12.83 20.34 -7.51
CA LEU A 3 -12.81 21.17 -8.69
C LEU A 3 -13.03 22.62 -8.29
N SER A 4 -11.93 23.34 -8.12
CA SER A 4 -11.96 24.80 -8.06
C SER A 4 -12.44 25.34 -9.42
N SER A 5 -13.41 26.23 -9.37
CA SER A 5 -14.11 26.85 -10.49
C SER A 5 -13.24 27.80 -11.37
N ALA A 6 -11.95 27.89 -11.13
CA ALA A 6 -11.07 28.88 -11.76
C ALA A 6 -10.06 28.29 -12.73
N ALA A 7 -10.40 27.25 -13.52
CA ALA A 7 -9.34 26.61 -14.27
C ALA A 7 -9.75 25.95 -15.59
N SER A 8 -10.38 26.72 -16.49
CA SER A 8 -10.41 26.37 -17.91
C SER A 8 -9.02 26.37 -18.57
N ASP A 9 -7.98 26.75 -17.83
CA ASP A 9 -6.63 27.06 -18.32
C ASP A 9 -5.50 26.16 -17.81
N VAL A 10 -5.79 24.92 -17.41
CA VAL A 10 -4.76 24.09 -16.79
C VAL A 10 -4.08 23.18 -17.77
N TYR A 11 -2.78 23.44 -17.98
CA TYR A 11 -1.89 22.57 -18.77
C TYR A 11 -1.51 21.29 -18.05
N LYS A 12 -1.59 21.24 -16.71
CA LYS A 12 -1.20 20.09 -15.91
C LYS A 12 -2.17 19.86 -14.76
N ARG A 13 -2.69 18.63 -14.65
CA ARG A 13 -3.46 18.12 -13.50
C ARG A 13 -2.76 16.94 -12.88
N GLN A 14 -2.86 16.80 -11.57
CA GLN A 14 -2.27 15.68 -10.83
C GLN A 14 -3.26 15.07 -9.86
N ALA A 15 -3.23 13.73 -9.75
CA ALA A 15 -4.00 12.95 -8.78
C ALA A 15 -3.12 11.81 -8.25
N ASN A 16 -2.46 12.03 -7.12
CA ASN A 16 -1.59 11.03 -6.53
C ASN A 16 -2.34 10.27 -5.44
N HIS A 17 -2.45 8.95 -5.60
CA HIS A 17 -3.16 8.04 -4.68
C HIS A 17 -4.63 8.42 -4.40
N VAL A 18 -5.31 9.03 -5.39
CA VAL A 18 -6.72 9.41 -5.31
C VAL A 18 -7.60 8.40 -6.04
N CYS A 19 -7.20 7.98 -7.23
CA CYS A 19 -8.05 7.15 -8.10
C CYS A 19 -8.45 5.80 -7.50
N ALA A 20 -7.66 5.27 -6.55
CA ALA A 20 -8.01 4.02 -5.86
C ALA A 20 -9.16 4.18 -4.84
N HIS A 21 -9.47 5.43 -4.44
CA HIS A 21 -10.49 5.78 -3.44
C HIS A 21 -11.76 6.37 -4.05
N VAL A 22 -11.82 6.46 -5.38
CA VAL A 22 -12.95 7.08 -6.09
C VAL A 22 -13.97 6.01 -6.46
N GLU A 23 -15.20 6.12 -5.96
CA GLU A 23 -16.29 5.19 -6.25
C GLU A 23 -16.66 5.18 -7.74
N ASN A 24 -16.74 6.35 -8.36
CA ASN A 24 -17.05 6.49 -9.78
C ASN A 24 -15.86 7.05 -10.57
N LEU A 25 -14.95 6.17 -10.96
CA LEU A 25 -13.81 6.55 -11.81
C LEU A 25 -14.22 7.17 -13.14
N SER A 26 -15.36 6.77 -13.70
CA SER A 26 -15.82 7.33 -14.97
C SER A 26 -16.20 8.79 -14.83
N ASP A 27 -16.90 9.18 -13.78
CA ASP A 27 -17.24 10.56 -13.47
C ASP A 27 -15.96 11.39 -13.22
N PHE A 28 -15.04 10.84 -12.42
CA PHE A 28 -13.76 11.48 -12.15
C PHE A 28 -12.97 11.78 -13.42
N PHE A 29 -12.84 10.80 -14.34
CA PHE A 29 -12.12 10.98 -15.60
C PHE A 29 -12.87 11.86 -16.61
N SER A 30 -14.19 11.90 -16.57
CA SER A 30 -15.01 12.87 -17.32
C SER A 30 -14.71 14.28 -16.86
N GLY A 31 -14.65 14.51 -15.54
CA GLY A 31 -14.24 15.79 -14.96
C GLY A 31 -12.82 16.21 -15.40
N VAL A 32 -11.87 15.28 -15.37
CA VAL A 32 -10.50 15.51 -15.87
C VAL A 32 -10.51 15.88 -17.35
N GLN A 33 -11.27 15.16 -18.17
CA GLN A 33 -11.42 15.44 -19.60
C GLN A 33 -11.91 16.86 -19.84
N ASN A 34 -12.92 17.30 -19.11
CA ASN A 34 -13.52 18.63 -19.29
C ASN A 34 -12.56 19.75 -18.89
N LEU A 35 -11.80 19.54 -17.80
CA LEU A 35 -10.90 20.54 -17.23
C LEU A 35 -9.53 20.63 -17.92
N LEU A 36 -9.13 19.58 -18.64
CA LEU A 36 -7.80 19.53 -19.26
C LEU A 36 -7.82 20.23 -20.60
N LYS A 37 -6.87 21.13 -20.86
CA LYS A 37 -6.66 21.71 -22.20
C LYS A 37 -6.35 20.67 -23.25
N LYS A 38 -6.50 21.03 -24.54
CA LYS A 38 -6.21 20.15 -25.68
C LYS A 38 -4.80 19.56 -25.60
N ASP A 39 -3.81 20.36 -25.23
CA ASP A 39 -2.40 19.97 -25.07
C ASP A 39 -2.02 19.69 -23.60
N GLY A 40 -3.02 19.62 -22.73
CA GLY A 40 -2.81 19.43 -21.31
C GLY A 40 -2.34 18.01 -20.96
N LEU A 41 -1.64 17.92 -19.83
CA LEU A 41 -1.09 16.71 -19.26
C LEU A 41 -1.82 16.36 -17.97
N PHE A 42 -2.39 15.15 -17.91
CA PHE A 42 -2.90 14.56 -16.68
C PHE A 42 -1.92 13.51 -16.16
N ILE A 43 -1.48 13.68 -14.91
CA ILE A 43 -0.58 12.75 -14.23
C ILE A 43 -1.33 12.17 -13.05
N PHE A 44 -1.40 10.84 -12.96
CA PHE A 44 -1.99 10.18 -11.80
C PHE A 44 -1.14 9.00 -11.34
N GLU A 45 -1.16 8.76 -10.04
CA GLU A 45 -0.43 7.69 -9.39
C GLU A 45 -1.39 6.82 -8.59
N ILE A 46 -1.27 5.51 -8.78
CA ILE A 46 -2.15 4.48 -8.21
C ILE A 46 -1.34 3.28 -7.76
N SER A 47 -1.89 2.46 -6.88
CA SER A 47 -1.28 1.19 -6.50
C SER A 47 -1.12 0.27 -7.71
N TYR A 48 0.09 -0.25 -7.92
CA TYR A 48 0.38 -1.10 -9.06
C TYR A 48 0.18 -2.57 -8.71
N ARG A 49 -0.82 -3.22 -9.32
CA ARG A 49 -1.16 -4.62 -9.07
C ARG A 49 0.04 -5.57 -9.16
N ALA A 50 0.92 -5.36 -10.15
CA ALA A 50 2.12 -6.17 -10.29
C ALA A 50 3.07 -6.05 -9.09
N SER A 51 3.16 -4.87 -8.47
CA SER A 51 3.96 -4.65 -7.26
C SER A 51 3.35 -5.34 -6.05
N VAL A 52 2.02 -5.24 -5.88
CA VAL A 52 1.29 -5.93 -4.80
C VAL A 52 1.55 -7.44 -4.86
N LEU A 53 1.37 -8.06 -6.03
CA LEU A 53 1.59 -9.50 -6.22
C LEU A 53 3.07 -9.90 -6.03
N LYS A 54 4.01 -9.08 -6.53
CA LYS A 54 5.45 -9.34 -6.40
C LYS A 54 5.92 -9.25 -4.96
N LYS A 55 5.50 -8.19 -4.25
CA LYS A 55 5.95 -7.89 -2.88
C LYS A 55 5.08 -8.55 -1.81
N ASN A 56 4.05 -9.27 -2.21
CA ASN A 56 3.11 -9.95 -1.31
C ASN A 56 2.40 -9.01 -0.31
N THR A 57 2.12 -7.77 -0.73
CA THR A 57 1.56 -6.73 0.14
C THR A 57 0.03 -6.75 0.15
N PHE A 58 -0.55 -7.88 0.60
CA PHE A 58 -2.01 -8.06 0.64
C PHE A 58 -2.70 -7.11 1.63
N ASP A 59 -1.99 -6.65 2.66
CA ASP A 59 -2.47 -5.72 3.68
C ASP A 59 -2.90 -4.36 3.11
N THR A 60 -2.49 -4.07 1.87
CA THR A 60 -2.99 -2.90 1.14
C THR A 60 -4.41 -3.12 0.59
N ILE A 61 -4.94 -4.35 0.65
CA ILE A 61 -6.31 -4.69 0.20
C ILE A 61 -7.27 -4.44 1.37
N TYR A 62 -7.77 -3.23 1.47
CA TYR A 62 -8.72 -2.78 2.50
C TYR A 62 -9.79 -1.87 1.90
N HIS A 63 -10.83 -1.56 2.68
CA HIS A 63 -12.07 -0.93 2.22
C HIS A 63 -11.91 0.40 1.46
N GLU A 64 -10.85 1.17 1.74
CA GLU A 64 -10.60 2.43 1.03
C GLU A 64 -9.99 2.24 -0.37
N HIS A 65 -9.38 1.08 -0.65
CA HIS A 65 -8.80 0.76 -1.96
C HIS A 65 -9.79 -0.05 -2.79
N LEU A 66 -10.65 0.64 -3.54
CA LEU A 66 -11.71 0.03 -4.35
C LEU A 66 -11.16 -0.72 -5.56
N ASP A 67 -10.02 -0.27 -6.11
CA ASP A 67 -9.45 -0.76 -7.35
C ASP A 67 -7.94 -1.01 -7.30
N TYR A 68 -7.51 -2.09 -7.99
CA TYR A 68 -6.11 -2.44 -8.21
C TYR A 68 -5.78 -2.49 -9.69
N HIS A 69 -4.95 -1.58 -10.15
CA HIS A 69 -4.75 -1.33 -11.57
C HIS A 69 -3.47 -1.95 -12.12
N ALA A 70 -3.49 -2.22 -13.44
CA ALA A 70 -2.35 -2.52 -14.27
C ALA A 70 -2.34 -1.56 -15.47
N LEU A 71 -1.21 -1.41 -16.14
CA LEU A 71 -1.08 -0.44 -17.23
C LEU A 71 -2.01 -0.75 -18.41
N TYR A 72 -2.20 -2.04 -18.72
CA TYR A 72 -3.06 -2.46 -19.85
C TYR A 72 -4.53 -2.01 -19.69
N PRO A 73 -5.23 -2.33 -18.58
CA PRO A 73 -6.60 -1.85 -18.38
C PRO A 73 -6.67 -0.32 -18.32
N ILE A 74 -5.70 0.35 -17.69
CA ILE A 74 -5.66 1.82 -17.65
C ILE A 74 -5.57 2.40 -19.06
N CYS A 75 -4.70 1.88 -19.93
CA CYS A 75 -4.61 2.34 -21.31
C CYS A 75 -5.94 2.19 -22.08
N LYS A 76 -6.72 1.17 -21.78
CA LYS A 76 -8.06 1.02 -22.37
C LYS A 76 -9.08 1.97 -21.76
N PHE A 77 -9.06 2.12 -20.45
CA PHE A 77 -10.03 2.91 -19.72
C PHE A 77 -9.93 4.40 -20.06
N VAL A 78 -8.74 4.98 -20.04
CA VAL A 78 -8.56 6.43 -20.29
C VAL A 78 -8.93 6.83 -21.72
N LYS A 79 -8.89 5.90 -22.67
CA LYS A 79 -9.31 6.15 -24.05
C LYS A 79 -10.79 6.51 -24.17
N LYS A 80 -11.65 6.01 -23.27
CA LYS A 80 -13.07 6.36 -23.21
C LYS A 80 -13.30 7.86 -22.99
N PHE A 81 -12.30 8.55 -22.42
CA PHE A 81 -12.31 9.98 -22.11
C PHE A 81 -11.39 10.79 -23.05
N ASN A 82 -11.17 10.29 -24.26
CA ASN A 82 -10.28 10.92 -25.26
C ASN A 82 -8.86 11.19 -24.75
N LEU A 83 -8.39 10.42 -23.76
CA LEU A 83 -7.04 10.48 -23.23
C LEU A 83 -6.20 9.32 -23.76
N ASN A 84 -4.94 9.59 -24.07
CA ASN A 84 -3.96 8.56 -24.42
C ASN A 84 -2.86 8.53 -23.38
N VAL A 85 -2.50 7.34 -22.91
CA VAL A 85 -1.30 7.16 -22.09
C VAL A 85 -0.08 7.38 -22.96
N ILE A 86 0.70 8.39 -22.65
CA ILE A 86 1.90 8.78 -23.40
C ILE A 86 3.18 8.26 -22.75
N ASN A 87 3.17 8.09 -21.42
CA ASN A 87 4.29 7.54 -20.64
C ASN A 87 3.80 6.95 -19.33
N PHE A 88 4.66 6.17 -18.66
CA PHE A 88 4.47 5.70 -17.30
C PHE A 88 5.79 5.57 -16.56
N LYS A 89 5.73 5.54 -15.21
CA LYS A 89 6.82 5.18 -14.30
C LYS A 89 6.29 4.23 -13.23
N THR A 90 7.18 3.45 -12.64
CA THR A 90 6.84 2.53 -11.52
C THR A 90 7.66 2.90 -10.28
N PRO A 91 7.31 3.99 -9.58
CA PRO A 91 7.99 4.38 -8.35
C PRO A 91 7.77 3.34 -7.25
N ASP A 92 8.68 3.31 -6.29
CA ASP A 92 8.61 2.40 -5.12
C ASP A 92 7.71 2.95 -3.98
N ALA A 93 7.06 4.09 -4.22
CA ALA A 93 6.17 4.73 -3.27
C ALA A 93 5.03 3.79 -2.84
N GLN A 94 4.64 3.86 -1.56
CA GLN A 94 3.54 3.10 -0.95
C GLN A 94 3.58 1.56 -1.22
N GLY A 95 4.80 1.00 -1.32
CA GLY A 95 4.96 -0.42 -1.63
C GLY A 95 5.03 -0.74 -3.14
N GLY A 96 5.00 0.27 -3.98
CA GLY A 96 5.12 0.18 -5.44
C GLY A 96 3.88 0.66 -6.17
N SER A 97 4.02 1.77 -6.89
CA SER A 97 2.94 2.45 -7.61
C SER A 97 3.14 2.45 -9.12
N LEU A 98 2.10 2.81 -9.83
CA LEU A 98 2.07 3.09 -11.25
C LEU A 98 1.72 4.56 -11.45
N ARG A 99 2.68 5.36 -11.87
CA ARG A 99 2.48 6.76 -12.26
C ARG A 99 2.26 6.83 -13.75
N VAL A 100 1.10 7.31 -14.16
CA VAL A 100 0.65 7.37 -15.54
C VAL A 100 0.61 8.82 -16.02
N TYR A 101 1.07 9.05 -17.24
CA TYR A 101 1.03 10.33 -17.92
C TYR A 101 0.08 10.18 -19.10
N ALA A 102 -1.01 10.94 -19.11
CA ALA A 102 -2.03 10.91 -20.14
C ALA A 102 -2.30 12.30 -20.74
N SER A 103 -2.62 12.36 -22.01
CA SER A 103 -2.92 13.62 -22.71
C SER A 103 -4.05 13.43 -23.72
N LYS A 104 -4.78 14.53 -24.02
CA LYS A 104 -5.73 14.61 -25.15
C LYS A 104 -5.02 14.77 -26.49
N ASN A 105 -3.81 15.31 -26.48
CA ASN A 105 -3.06 15.58 -27.70
C ASN A 105 -2.66 14.26 -28.38
N LYS A 106 -3.24 14.01 -29.55
CA LYS A 106 -2.97 12.80 -30.35
C LYS A 106 -1.60 12.83 -31.03
N ASN A 107 -0.97 14.01 -31.15
CA ASN A 107 0.31 14.19 -31.82
C ASN A 107 1.51 13.92 -30.91
N ILE A 108 1.28 13.77 -29.60
CA ILE A 108 2.36 13.44 -28.68
C ILE A 108 2.83 12.00 -28.91
N ARG A 109 4.14 11.83 -29.06
CA ARG A 109 4.77 10.52 -29.23
C ARG A 109 4.53 9.62 -28.02
N ILE A 110 3.86 8.50 -28.24
CA ILE A 110 3.67 7.44 -27.24
C ILE A 110 5.00 6.71 -27.03
N GLN A 111 5.45 6.58 -25.80
CA GLN A 111 6.69 5.90 -25.45
C GLN A 111 6.64 4.41 -25.79
N LYS A 112 7.69 3.89 -26.46
CA LYS A 112 7.78 2.46 -26.86
C LYS A 112 7.72 1.49 -25.69
N ASN A 113 8.14 1.91 -24.50
CA ASN A 113 8.13 1.12 -23.28
C ASN A 113 6.70 0.70 -22.84
N ILE A 114 5.65 1.47 -23.22
CA ILE A 114 4.25 1.13 -22.90
C ILE A 114 3.86 -0.22 -23.50
N LYS A 115 4.13 -0.44 -24.80
CA LYS A 115 3.85 -1.72 -25.47
C LYS A 115 4.62 -2.86 -24.81
N LYS A 116 5.91 -2.65 -24.48
CA LYS A 116 6.76 -3.62 -23.79
C LYS A 116 6.19 -3.99 -22.42
N GLN A 117 5.75 -3.00 -21.64
CA GLN A 117 5.18 -3.23 -20.32
C GLN A 117 3.84 -3.98 -20.40
N ILE A 118 2.96 -3.62 -21.32
CA ILE A 118 1.70 -4.35 -21.55
C ILE A 118 1.95 -5.82 -21.90
N LEU A 119 2.92 -6.11 -22.76
CA LEU A 119 3.32 -7.49 -23.08
C LEU A 119 3.86 -8.22 -21.85
N LYS A 120 4.67 -7.55 -21.03
CA LYS A 120 5.17 -8.09 -19.76
C LYS A 120 4.02 -8.42 -18.80
N GLU A 121 3.05 -7.53 -18.63
CA GLU A 121 1.87 -7.76 -17.80
C GLU A 121 1.06 -8.99 -18.25
N LYS A 122 0.88 -9.16 -19.56
CA LYS A 122 0.10 -10.25 -20.12
C LYS A 122 0.84 -11.58 -20.14
N LYS A 123 2.09 -11.59 -20.63
CA LYS A 123 2.82 -12.82 -20.95
C LYS A 123 3.79 -13.27 -19.87
N THR A 124 4.52 -12.33 -19.24
CA THR A 124 5.54 -12.66 -18.24
C THR A 124 4.96 -12.69 -16.84
N LEU A 125 4.24 -11.63 -16.45
CA LEU A 125 3.64 -11.52 -15.12
C LEU A 125 2.31 -12.25 -15.02
N ASN A 126 1.69 -12.59 -16.15
CA ASN A 126 0.39 -13.27 -16.24
C ASN A 126 -0.70 -12.61 -15.35
N LEU A 127 -0.72 -11.27 -15.28
CA LEU A 127 -1.61 -10.52 -14.37
C LEU A 127 -3.10 -10.75 -14.61
N PHE A 128 -3.47 -11.39 -15.72
CA PHE A 128 -4.85 -11.64 -16.12
C PHE A 128 -5.20 -13.14 -16.07
N LYS A 129 -4.34 -13.98 -15.46
CA LYS A 129 -4.57 -15.41 -15.28
C LYS A 129 -4.83 -15.76 -13.82
N THR A 130 -5.85 -16.54 -13.55
CA THR A 130 -6.26 -16.99 -12.21
C THR A 130 -5.11 -17.68 -11.46
N VAL A 131 -4.25 -18.44 -12.16
CA VAL A 131 -3.09 -19.12 -11.56
C VAL A 131 -2.15 -18.16 -10.82
N THR A 132 -2.04 -16.90 -11.27
CA THR A 132 -1.20 -15.88 -10.62
C THR A 132 -1.76 -15.51 -9.25
N TYR A 133 -3.08 -15.43 -9.11
CA TYR A 133 -3.76 -15.10 -7.85
C TYR A 133 -3.76 -16.28 -6.89
N LYS A 134 -3.92 -17.52 -7.37
CA LYS A 134 -3.75 -18.72 -6.54
C LYS A 134 -2.33 -18.82 -5.97
N LYS A 135 -1.30 -18.46 -6.76
CA LYS A 135 0.08 -18.39 -6.26
C LYS A 135 0.27 -17.28 -5.23
N PHE A 136 -0.41 -16.14 -5.39
CA PHE A 136 -0.39 -15.05 -4.43
C PHE A 136 -1.05 -15.47 -3.11
N GLU A 137 -2.24 -16.06 -3.16
CA GLU A 137 -2.96 -16.63 -2.02
C GLU A 137 -2.06 -17.61 -1.22
N LYS A 138 -1.42 -18.56 -1.91
CA LYS A 138 -0.49 -19.50 -1.27
C LYS A 138 0.66 -18.78 -0.56
N LYS A 139 1.25 -17.74 -1.18
CA LYS A 139 2.32 -16.95 -0.54
C LYS A 139 1.85 -16.24 0.73
N ILE A 140 0.59 -15.77 0.75
CA ILE A 140 0.01 -15.12 1.93
C ILE A 140 -0.19 -16.17 3.03
N ALA A 141 -0.74 -17.34 2.69
CA ALA A 141 -0.90 -18.45 3.64
C ALA A 141 0.45 -18.90 4.24
N ASP A 142 1.49 -19.06 3.40
CA ASP A 142 2.85 -19.37 3.85
C ASP A 142 3.41 -18.29 4.77
N CYS A 143 3.12 -17.01 4.48
CA CYS A 143 3.52 -15.88 5.31
C CYS A 143 2.82 -15.92 6.67
N LYS A 144 1.50 -16.16 6.69
CA LYS A 144 0.70 -16.35 7.91
C LYS A 144 1.28 -17.45 8.78
N TYR A 145 1.49 -18.64 8.21
CA TYR A 145 2.07 -19.78 8.93
C TYR A 145 3.42 -19.45 9.56
N LYS A 146 4.34 -18.85 8.79
CA LYS A 146 5.67 -18.47 9.30
C LYS A 146 5.60 -17.42 10.40
N LEU A 147 4.71 -16.43 10.26
CA LEU A 147 4.55 -15.40 11.29
C LEU A 147 4.05 -16.02 12.59
N HIS A 148 3.00 -16.87 12.53
CA HIS A 148 2.50 -17.58 13.71
C HIS A 148 3.59 -18.45 14.34
N SER A 149 4.37 -19.17 13.54
CA SER A 149 5.50 -19.98 14.05
C SER A 149 6.51 -19.11 14.83
N ILE A 150 6.87 -17.93 14.31
CA ILE A 150 7.77 -17.00 15.03
C ILE A 150 7.12 -16.52 16.32
N ILE A 151 5.86 -16.07 16.28
CA ILE A 151 5.13 -15.59 17.48
C ILE A 151 5.05 -16.68 18.54
N GLN A 152 4.66 -17.90 18.16
CA GLN A 152 4.56 -19.02 19.11
C GLN A 152 5.92 -19.40 19.71
N ASN A 153 6.98 -19.42 18.91
CA ASN A 153 8.33 -19.69 19.42
C ASN A 153 8.80 -18.62 20.43
N CYS A 154 8.55 -17.33 20.12
CA CYS A 154 8.86 -16.26 21.05
C CYS A 154 8.01 -16.34 22.33
N LYS A 155 6.72 -16.67 22.24
CA LYS A 155 5.84 -16.85 23.40
C LYS A 155 6.30 -18.00 24.31
N LYS A 156 6.78 -19.11 23.76
CA LYS A 156 7.39 -20.21 24.54
C LYS A 156 8.60 -19.73 25.36
N ASN A 157 9.29 -18.68 24.91
CA ASN A 157 10.37 -18.02 25.64
C ASN A 157 9.89 -16.82 26.46
N HIS A 158 8.59 -16.75 26.80
CA HIS A 158 7.97 -15.70 27.61
C HIS A 158 8.17 -14.27 27.10
N MET A 159 8.35 -14.09 25.79
CA MET A 159 8.50 -12.78 25.18
C MET A 159 7.17 -12.06 24.97
N ASN A 160 7.12 -10.80 25.33
CA ASN A 160 5.98 -9.90 25.18
C ASN A 160 6.03 -9.15 23.85
N PHE A 161 4.89 -9.05 23.19
CA PHE A 161 4.76 -8.39 21.90
C PHE A 161 4.00 -7.07 21.98
N ALA A 162 4.45 -6.11 21.17
CA ALA A 162 3.68 -4.93 20.79
C ALA A 162 3.80 -4.69 19.28
N GLY A 163 2.91 -3.86 18.74
CA GLY A 163 2.97 -3.41 17.36
C GLY A 163 3.54 -2.01 17.21
N TYR A 164 3.94 -1.63 16.01
CA TYR A 164 4.26 -0.26 15.62
C TYR A 164 3.62 0.08 14.27
N GLY A 165 2.80 1.16 14.26
CA GLY A 165 2.05 1.63 13.11
C GLY A 165 0.59 1.16 13.09
N ALA A 166 -0.33 2.01 13.56
CA ALA A 166 -1.77 1.79 13.55
C ALA A 166 -2.40 2.38 12.27
N ALA A 167 -1.95 1.91 11.09
CA ALA A 167 -2.49 2.30 9.80
C ALA A 167 -3.76 1.46 9.45
N ALA A 168 -4.59 1.92 8.50
CA ALA A 168 -5.76 1.17 8.04
C ALA A 168 -5.41 -0.27 7.62
N LYS A 169 -4.30 -0.46 6.91
CA LYS A 169 -3.78 -1.78 6.53
C LYS A 169 -3.43 -2.68 7.72
N THR A 170 -3.16 -2.12 8.89
CA THR A 170 -2.89 -2.89 10.12
C THR A 170 -4.14 -3.65 10.56
N THR A 171 -5.32 -3.05 10.44
CA THR A 171 -6.61 -3.72 10.70
C THR A 171 -6.79 -4.95 9.81
N THR A 172 -6.57 -4.81 8.49
CA THR A 172 -6.62 -5.93 7.54
C THR A 172 -5.63 -7.02 7.91
N PHE A 173 -4.40 -6.62 8.27
CA PHE A 173 -3.36 -7.56 8.65
C PHE A 173 -3.74 -8.39 9.89
N LEU A 174 -4.14 -7.72 10.98
CA LEU A 174 -4.49 -8.37 12.24
C LEU A 174 -5.66 -9.34 12.07
N ASN A 175 -6.73 -8.89 11.40
CA ASN A 175 -7.92 -9.72 11.18
C ASN A 175 -7.62 -10.94 10.29
N TYR A 176 -6.90 -10.75 9.17
CA TYR A 176 -6.59 -11.87 8.28
C TYR A 176 -5.61 -12.87 8.89
N PHE A 177 -4.68 -12.40 9.72
CA PHE A 177 -3.69 -13.26 10.38
C PHE A 177 -4.15 -13.78 11.73
N ASP A 178 -5.38 -13.51 12.15
CA ASP A 178 -5.95 -13.92 13.44
C ASP A 178 -5.06 -13.53 14.63
N ILE A 179 -4.53 -12.28 14.57
CA ILE A 179 -3.71 -11.70 15.64
C ILE A 179 -4.59 -10.78 16.47
N SER A 180 -4.65 -11.02 17.77
CA SER A 180 -5.54 -10.34 18.70
C SER A 180 -4.77 -9.74 19.89
N GLU A 181 -5.52 -9.18 20.85
CA GLU A 181 -4.98 -8.70 22.13
C GLU A 181 -4.32 -9.81 22.96
N LYS A 182 -4.60 -11.10 22.67
CA LYS A 182 -3.92 -12.25 23.28
C LYS A 182 -2.48 -12.41 22.78
N ASP A 183 -2.18 -11.84 21.63
CA ASP A 183 -0.87 -11.92 20.98
C ASP A 183 -0.06 -10.65 21.13
N ILE A 184 -0.71 -9.50 21.08
CA ILE A 184 -0.10 -8.16 21.09
C ILE A 184 -0.77 -7.30 22.15
N GLN A 185 -0.01 -6.78 23.10
CA GLN A 185 -0.55 -5.98 24.21
C GLN A 185 -1.08 -4.61 23.74
N PHE A 186 -0.34 -3.91 22.86
CA PHE A 186 -0.71 -2.61 22.30
C PHE A 186 0.03 -2.35 20.99
N ILE A 187 -0.38 -1.28 20.30
CA ILE A 187 0.29 -0.79 19.10
C ILE A 187 0.73 0.65 19.35
N PHE A 188 1.99 0.95 19.06
CA PHE A 188 2.51 2.32 19.08
C PHE A 188 2.26 2.99 17.73
N ASP A 189 1.86 4.27 17.75
CA ASP A 189 1.72 5.09 16.54
C ASP A 189 2.18 6.51 16.81
N ASP A 190 2.84 7.13 15.82
CA ASP A 190 3.34 8.50 15.93
C ASP A 190 2.22 9.55 15.83
N ASN A 191 1.06 9.19 15.29
CA ASN A 191 -0.07 10.09 15.16
C ASN A 191 -0.80 10.23 16.50
N LYS A 192 -0.66 11.40 17.12
CA LYS A 192 -1.28 11.74 18.41
C LYS A 192 -2.81 11.57 18.42
N LEU A 193 -3.48 11.79 17.31
CA LEU A 193 -4.94 11.67 17.19
C LEU A 193 -5.45 10.24 17.40
N LYS A 194 -4.58 9.24 17.32
CA LYS A 194 -4.93 7.83 17.52
C LYS A 194 -4.68 7.34 18.95
N HIS A 195 -3.96 8.10 19.76
CA HIS A 195 -3.63 7.66 21.12
C HIS A 195 -4.88 7.53 21.99
N GLY A 196 -4.99 6.42 22.72
CA GLY A 196 -6.15 6.08 23.52
C GLY A 196 -7.29 5.41 22.76
N LEU A 197 -7.21 5.34 21.42
CA LEU A 197 -8.15 4.57 20.60
C LEU A 197 -7.72 3.10 20.50
N CYS A 198 -8.62 2.25 19.99
CA CYS A 198 -8.36 0.84 19.68
C CYS A 198 -8.28 0.62 18.16
N ILE A 199 -7.56 -0.42 17.75
CA ILE A 199 -7.63 -0.89 16.36
C ILE A 199 -9.03 -1.46 16.10
N PRO A 200 -9.71 -1.06 15.02
CA PRO A 200 -11.04 -1.56 14.66
C PRO A 200 -11.10 -3.10 14.63
N GLY A 201 -12.15 -3.67 15.21
CA GLY A 201 -12.34 -5.12 15.29
C GLY A 201 -11.48 -5.84 16.33
N THR A 202 -10.71 -5.11 17.14
CA THR A 202 -9.85 -5.65 18.21
C THR A 202 -10.01 -4.86 19.51
N LYS A 203 -9.42 -5.37 20.61
CA LYS A 203 -9.25 -4.63 21.88
C LYS A 203 -7.83 -4.10 22.06
N ILE A 204 -7.04 -4.03 20.98
CA ILE A 204 -5.65 -3.58 21.04
C ILE A 204 -5.60 -2.06 21.08
N ASN A 205 -5.16 -1.50 22.20
CA ASN A 205 -5.03 -0.05 22.40
C ASN A 205 -3.85 0.54 21.63
N ILE A 206 -4.02 1.79 21.16
CA ILE A 206 -2.98 2.55 20.50
C ILE A 206 -2.33 3.50 21.50
N LEU A 207 -1.00 3.41 21.63
CA LEU A 207 -0.22 4.18 22.60
C LEU A 207 0.78 5.10 21.91
N ASN A 208 1.17 6.14 22.65
CA ASN A 208 2.28 7.00 22.25
C ASN A 208 3.61 6.22 22.34
N PRO A 209 4.49 6.28 21.31
CA PRO A 209 5.80 5.63 21.37
C PRO A 209 6.71 6.07 22.51
N SER A 210 6.49 7.25 23.10
CA SER A 210 7.27 7.75 24.25
C SER A 210 7.19 6.85 25.48
N VAL A 211 6.16 5.99 25.59
CA VAL A 211 6.01 5.07 26.71
C VAL A 211 6.64 3.69 26.46
N LEU A 212 7.20 3.43 25.27
CA LEU A 212 7.81 2.15 24.91
C LEU A 212 8.88 1.71 25.93
N ASP A 213 9.76 2.61 26.33
CA ASP A 213 10.82 2.33 27.31
C ASP A 213 10.33 1.94 28.71
N ARG A 214 9.08 2.28 29.04
CA ARG A 214 8.43 1.99 30.32
C ARG A 214 7.62 0.70 30.31
N LYS A 215 7.48 0.07 29.14
CA LYS A 215 6.72 -1.16 28.96
C LYS A 215 7.65 -2.36 28.83
N LYS A 216 7.26 -3.49 29.42
CA LYS A 216 7.99 -4.74 29.27
C LYS A 216 7.65 -5.39 27.92
N ILE A 217 8.34 -4.95 26.88
CA ILE A 217 8.18 -5.45 25.49
C ILE A 217 9.51 -6.02 25.03
N ASP A 218 9.47 -7.20 24.45
CA ASP A 218 10.65 -7.90 23.94
C ASP A 218 10.68 -7.90 22.40
N VAL A 219 9.50 -7.91 21.77
CA VAL A 219 9.36 -7.93 20.30
C VAL A 219 8.39 -6.86 19.81
N LEU A 220 8.84 -6.06 18.87
CA LEU A 220 8.06 -4.99 18.24
C LEU A 220 7.74 -5.36 16.79
N ILE A 221 6.47 -5.69 16.50
CA ILE A 221 6.01 -6.01 15.14
C ILE A 221 5.79 -4.70 14.37
N ILE A 222 6.51 -4.50 13.27
CA ILE A 222 6.42 -3.29 12.46
C ILE A 222 5.33 -3.48 11.39
N PHE A 223 4.10 -3.03 11.68
CA PHE A 223 2.99 -3.06 10.72
C PHE A 223 3.16 -2.02 9.60
N ALA A 224 3.75 -0.87 9.92
CA ALA A 224 4.17 0.11 8.92
C ALA A 224 5.48 -0.31 8.21
N TRP A 225 5.52 -1.55 7.70
CA TRP A 225 6.70 -2.23 7.17
C TRP A 225 7.43 -1.44 6.06
N ASN A 226 6.72 -0.62 5.29
CA ASN A 226 7.30 0.27 4.28
C ASN A 226 8.16 1.40 4.86
N TYR A 227 8.06 1.64 6.18
CA TYR A 227 8.88 2.57 6.96
C TYR A 227 9.76 1.84 7.97
N ALA A 228 9.97 0.53 7.82
CA ALA A 228 10.68 -0.29 8.81
C ALA A 228 12.06 0.28 9.18
N ASP A 229 12.86 0.67 8.20
CA ASP A 229 14.21 1.21 8.45
C ASP A 229 14.18 2.50 9.29
N ILE A 230 13.19 3.37 9.03
CA ILE A 230 12.99 4.62 9.79
C ILE A 230 12.55 4.29 11.21
N ILE A 231 11.62 3.36 11.38
CA ILE A 231 11.09 2.95 12.69
C ILE A 231 12.19 2.29 13.51
N ILE A 232 12.99 1.39 12.93
CA ILE A 232 14.13 0.74 13.59
C ILE A 232 15.16 1.78 14.02
N LYS A 233 15.52 2.70 13.11
CA LYS A 233 16.47 3.79 13.41
C LYS A 233 15.99 4.67 14.57
N LYS A 234 14.69 5.00 14.60
CA LYS A 234 14.05 5.79 15.66
C LYS A 234 14.08 5.06 17.02
N ASN A 235 13.95 3.73 17.01
CA ASN A 235 13.84 2.90 18.20
C ASN A 235 15.14 2.12 18.50
N LYS A 236 16.32 2.65 18.13
CA LYS A 236 17.63 2.02 18.41
C LYS A 236 17.87 1.76 19.89
N LYS A 237 17.32 2.59 20.77
CA LYS A 237 17.44 2.41 22.24
C LYS A 237 16.74 1.13 22.69
N PHE A 238 15.55 0.83 22.14
CA PHE A 238 14.85 -0.43 22.38
C PHE A 238 15.70 -1.64 21.95
N GLN A 239 16.30 -1.59 20.76
CA GLN A 239 17.17 -2.65 20.25
C GLN A 239 18.42 -2.85 21.11
N LYS A 240 19.08 -1.74 21.55
CA LYS A 240 20.25 -1.81 22.43
C LYS A 240 19.96 -2.46 23.78
N LYS A 241 18.71 -2.42 24.25
CA LYS A 241 18.24 -3.09 25.47
C LYS A 241 17.85 -4.56 25.25
N GLY A 242 18.13 -5.15 24.07
CA GLY A 242 17.80 -6.54 23.74
C GLY A 242 16.45 -6.71 23.03
N GLY A 243 15.72 -5.64 22.78
CA GLY A 243 14.46 -5.67 22.04
C GLY A 243 14.67 -6.08 20.59
N LYS A 244 13.73 -6.87 20.04
CA LYS A 244 13.76 -7.40 18.68
C LYS A 244 12.69 -6.76 17.81
N PHE A 245 12.96 -6.63 16.50
CA PHE A 245 11.98 -6.17 15.53
C PHE A 245 11.50 -7.32 14.67
N LEU A 246 10.19 -7.47 14.54
CA LEU A 246 9.58 -8.43 13.62
C LEU A 246 8.96 -7.68 12.44
N ILE A 247 9.54 -7.86 11.25
CA ILE A 247 9.04 -7.28 10.01
C ILE A 247 8.23 -8.35 9.28
N PRO A 248 6.90 -8.18 9.10
CA PRO A 248 6.06 -9.23 8.54
C PRO A 248 6.20 -9.39 7.02
N PHE A 249 6.51 -8.32 6.28
CA PHE A 249 6.56 -8.32 4.82
C PHE A 249 7.92 -7.92 4.26
N PRO A 250 8.23 -8.41 3.02
CA PRO A 250 7.50 -9.39 2.18
C PRO A 250 7.61 -10.83 2.66
N LYS A 251 8.45 -11.09 3.64
CA LYS A 251 8.61 -12.36 4.38
C LYS A 251 8.86 -12.04 5.84
N PRO A 252 8.24 -12.76 6.78
CA PRO A 252 8.50 -12.54 8.20
C PRO A 252 9.98 -12.66 8.54
N ARG A 253 10.53 -11.66 9.23
CA ARG A 253 11.94 -11.57 9.66
C ARG A 253 12.00 -11.02 11.08
N LEU A 254 12.66 -11.74 11.97
CA LEU A 254 13.01 -11.28 13.31
C LEU A 254 14.46 -10.75 13.27
N LEU A 255 14.66 -9.52 13.76
CA LEU A 255 15.93 -8.79 13.74
C LEU A 255 16.36 -8.47 15.17
#